data_f68ed4a35c18d0ebf2d3d8838c4c3e0f
#
_entry.id   f68ed4a35c18d0ebf2d3d8838c4c3e0f
#
_cell.length_a   1.000
_cell.length_b   1.000
_cell.length_c   1.000
_cell.angle_alpha   90.00
_cell.angle_beta   90.00
_cell.angle_gamma   90.00
#
_symmetry.space_group_name_H-M   'P 1'
#
loop_
_entity.id
_entity.type
_entity.pdbx_description
1 polymer ?
#
loop_
_entity_poly.entity_id
_entity_poly.type
_entity_poly.pdbx_seq_one_letter_code
_entity_poly.pdbx_strand_id
1 'polypeptide(L)' 'MDPMDLIRDKFSQDCTIETVLHLLMAHFEMSEEDAQAEIDEYFKIVDMIDEERKKSEEKVAQ' A
#
# COMPACT_ATOMS: atom_id res chain seq x y z
N MET A 1 15.88 0.48 -1.59
CA MET A 1 14.42 0.66 -1.72
C MET A 1 13.71 -0.07 -0.59
N ASP A 2 12.80 0.60 0.08
CA ASP A 2 12.04 -0.01 1.16
C ASP A 2 10.86 -0.81 0.61
N PRO A 3 10.42 -1.85 1.35
CA PRO A 3 9.25 -2.62 0.90
C PRO A 3 8.03 -1.75 0.63
N MET A 4 7.80 -0.73 1.44
CA MET A 4 6.67 0.16 1.28
C MET A 4 6.77 0.96 -0.03
N ASP A 5 7.96 1.38 -0.41
CA ASP A 5 8.19 2.10 -1.67
C ASP A 5 7.88 1.20 -2.87
N LEU A 6 8.26 -0.07 -2.80
CA LEU A 6 7.98 -1.01 -3.86
C LEU A 6 6.47 -1.23 -4.01
N ILE A 7 5.76 -1.40 -2.89
CA ILE A 7 4.32 -1.59 -2.89
C ILE A 7 3.62 -0.39 -3.56
N ARG A 8 3.98 0.81 -3.15
CA ARG A 8 3.40 2.03 -3.70
C ARG A 8 3.66 2.15 -5.19
N ASP A 9 4.88 1.88 -5.61
CA ASP A 9 5.28 1.97 -7.01
C ASP A 9 4.49 0.99 -7.87
N LYS A 10 4.37 -0.26 -7.42
CA LYS A 10 3.68 -1.29 -8.20
C LYS A 10 2.17 -1.07 -8.25
N PHE A 11 1.56 -0.60 -7.17
CA PHE A 11 0.14 -0.27 -7.20
C PHE A 11 -0.14 0.94 -8.09
N SER A 12 0.78 1.87 -8.21
CA SER A 12 0.63 2.99 -9.15
C SER A 12 0.69 2.53 -10.59
N GLN A 13 1.26 1.35 -10.85
CA GLN A 13 1.33 0.72 -12.17
C GLN A 13 0.19 -0.27 -12.41
N ASP A 14 -0.84 -0.26 -11.58
CA ASP A 14 -2.00 -1.14 -11.68
C ASP A 14 -1.67 -2.63 -11.52
N CYS A 15 -0.64 -2.94 -10.76
CA CYS A 15 -0.31 -4.33 -10.44
C CYS A 15 -1.32 -4.91 -9.45
N THR A 16 -1.57 -6.21 -9.55
CA THR A 16 -2.47 -6.89 -8.63
C THR A 16 -1.78 -7.12 -7.28
N ILE A 17 -2.58 -7.36 -6.24
CA ILE A 17 -2.05 -7.67 -4.91
C ILE A 17 -1.14 -8.89 -4.97
N GLU A 18 -1.55 -9.93 -5.70
CA GLU A 18 -0.77 -11.15 -5.85
C GLU A 18 0.60 -10.88 -6.48
N THR A 19 0.63 -10.04 -7.51
CA THR A 19 1.89 -9.66 -8.17
C THR A 19 2.81 -8.94 -7.19
N VAL A 20 2.27 -7.97 -6.44
CA VAL A 20 3.04 -7.23 -5.45
C VAL A 20 3.58 -8.15 -4.37
N LEU A 21 2.75 -9.09 -3.91
CA LEU A 21 3.16 -10.08 -2.91
C LEU A 21 4.37 -10.88 -3.38
N HIS A 22 4.30 -11.40 -4.61
CA HIS A 22 5.40 -12.18 -5.19
C HIS A 22 6.66 -11.35 -5.35
N LEU A 23 6.53 -10.10 -5.75
CA LEU A 23 7.68 -9.22 -5.90
C LEU A 23 8.36 -8.94 -4.56
N LEU A 24 7.58 -8.73 -3.50
CA LEU A 24 8.13 -8.53 -2.17
C LEU A 24 8.91 -9.76 -1.71
N MET A 25 8.34 -10.93 -1.91
CA MET A 25 9.01 -12.17 -1.54
C MET A 25 10.32 -12.37 -2.31
N ALA A 26 10.34 -12.01 -3.59
CA ALA A 26 11.51 -12.19 -4.43
C ALA A 26 12.59 -11.14 -4.18
N HIS A 27 12.20 -9.87 -4.05
CA HIS A 27 13.17 -8.77 -3.92
C HIS A 27 13.75 -8.64 -2.51
N PHE A 28 12.96 -8.92 -1.48
CA PHE A 28 13.39 -8.75 -0.09
C PHE A 28 13.59 -10.06 0.63
N GLU A 29 13.43 -11.18 -0.06
CA GLU A 29 13.58 -12.53 0.52
C GLU A 29 12.74 -12.72 1.78
N MET A 30 11.55 -12.10 1.81
CA MET A 30 10.67 -12.23 2.96
C MET A 30 9.66 -13.35 2.74
N SER A 31 9.09 -13.84 3.85
CA SER A 31 8.07 -14.88 3.79
C SER A 31 6.76 -14.30 3.29
N GLU A 32 5.84 -15.19 2.90
CA GLU A 32 4.52 -14.77 2.46
C GLU A 32 3.79 -13.97 3.54
N GLU A 33 3.91 -14.40 4.80
CA GLU A 33 3.29 -13.70 5.92
C GLU A 33 3.85 -12.28 6.08
N ASP A 34 5.16 -12.13 5.97
CA ASP A 34 5.79 -10.83 6.08
C ASP A 34 5.40 -9.92 4.94
N ALA A 35 5.36 -10.46 3.71
CA ALA A 35 4.96 -9.68 2.54
C ALA A 35 3.50 -9.25 2.66
N GLN A 36 2.63 -10.13 3.12
CA GLN A 36 1.22 -9.81 3.32
C GLN A 36 1.04 -8.72 4.39
N ALA A 37 1.82 -8.80 5.46
CA ALA A 37 1.78 -7.79 6.52
C ALA A 37 2.17 -6.40 6.00
N GLU A 38 3.17 -6.34 5.14
CA GLU A 38 3.58 -5.07 4.53
C GLU A 38 2.48 -4.49 3.65
N ILE A 39 1.82 -5.33 2.86
CA ILE A 39 0.70 -4.90 2.01
C ILE A 39 -0.47 -4.40 2.87
N ASP A 40 -0.79 -5.12 3.94
CA ASP A 40 -1.86 -4.72 4.86
C ASP A 40 -1.56 -3.35 5.50
N GLU A 41 -0.31 -3.13 5.88
CA GLU A 41 0.09 -1.85 6.45
C GLU A 41 -0.05 -0.72 5.43
N TYR A 42 0.31 -0.98 4.19
CA TYR A 42 0.14 0.00 3.12
C TYR A 42 -1.32 0.41 2.97
N PHE A 43 -2.25 -0.54 2.98
CA PHE A 43 -3.67 -0.24 2.86
C PHE A 43 -4.19 0.55 4.06
N LYS A 44 -3.69 0.27 5.25
CA LYS A 44 -4.05 1.04 6.43
C LYS A 44 -3.64 2.50 6.30
N ILE A 45 -2.44 2.74 5.81
CA ILE A 45 -1.93 4.10 5.61
C ILE A 45 -2.76 4.83 4.56
N VAL A 46 -3.08 4.18 3.46
CA VAL A 46 -3.89 4.77 2.39
C VAL A 46 -5.30 5.10 2.89
N ASP A 47 -5.90 4.23 3.68
CA ASP A 47 -7.22 4.47 4.26
C ASP A 47 -7.21 5.68 5.18
N MET A 48 -6.17 5.83 5.99
CA MET A 48 -6.04 6.98 6.87
C MET A 48 -5.96 8.29 6.08
N ILE A 49 -5.19 8.29 5.01
CA ILE A 49 -5.06 9.47 4.14
C ILE A 49 -6.39 9.80 3.48
N ASP A 50 -7.11 8.79 3.02
CA ASP A 50 -8.43 8.99 2.39
C ASP A 50 -9.43 9.56 3.37
N GLU A 51 -9.46 9.08 4.61
CA GLU A 51 -10.36 9.60 5.63
C GLU A 51 -10.08 11.06 5.95
N GLU A 52 -8.82 11.43 6.08
CA GLU A 52 -8.42 12.81 6.32
C GLU A 52 -8.81 13.71 5.15
N ARG A 53 -8.63 13.22 3.93
CA ARG A 53 -8.98 13.96 2.72
C ARG A 53 -10.49 14.17 2.62
N LYS A 54 -11.28 13.16 2.94
CA LYS A 54 -12.74 13.28 2.94
C LYS A 54 -13.23 14.30 3.95
N LYS A 55 -12.66 14.29 5.14
CA LYS A 55 -13.02 15.26 6.16
C LYS A 55 -12.69 16.69 5.72
N SER A 56 -11.56 16.87 5.05
CA SER A 56 -11.14 18.15 4.54
C SER A 56 -12.08 18.64 3.44
N GLU A 57 -12.48 17.76 2.56
CA GLU A 57 -13.42 18.10 1.48
C GLU A 57 -14.80 18.46 2.00
N GLU A 58 -15.29 17.74 3.01
CA GLU A 58 -16.57 18.05 3.63
C GLU A 58 -16.57 19.43 4.27
N LYS A 59 -15.47 19.83 4.91
CA LYS A 59 -15.35 21.13 5.49
C LYS A 59 -15.34 22.25 4.44
N VAL A 60 -14.70 21.99 3.31
CA VAL A 60 -14.59 22.99 2.24
C VAL A 60 -15.92 23.14 1.50
N ALA A 61 -16.69 22.07 1.40
CA ALA A 61 -17.98 22.08 0.72
C ALA A 61 -19.06 22.85 1.48
N GLN A 62 -18.84 23.12 2.74
CA GLN A 62 -19.75 23.89 3.57
C GLN A 62 -19.35 25.36 3.64
#